data_73c90448dfefdcb88c608f93867fc309
#
_entry.id   73c90448dfefdcb88c608f93867fc309
#
_cell.length_a   1.000
_cell.length_b   1.000
_cell.length_c   1.000
_cell.angle_alpha   90.00
_cell.angle_beta   90.00
_cell.angle_gamma   90.00
#
_symmetry.space_group_name_H-M   'P 1'
#
loop_
_entity.id
_entity.type
_entity.pdbx_description
1 polymer ?
#
loop_
_entity_poly.entity_id
_entity_poly.type
_entity_poly.pdbx_seq_one_letter_code
_entity_poly.pdbx_strand_id
1 'polypeptide(L)'
;MVVLYGLPFIAFGAILAHECTHAYIRIAGGFPRLAPKVEEGLCQLVALLWVEDVAARGRSSRGGSVDGVSKTKLDPNGLSNNANGDGWEERNLAAMAGYVANQIRTDPSETYGNGLRVALGAYRRVGLTAVFEHVRATGEIPN
;
A
#
# COMPACT_ATOMS: atom_id res chain seq x y z
N MET A 1 -12.98 -3.99 -13.85
CA MET A 1 -12.71 -3.79 -12.41
C MET A 1 -14.06 -3.50 -11.74
N VAL A 2 -14.43 -4.26 -10.74
CA VAL A 2 -15.63 -4.00 -9.91
C VAL A 2 -15.13 -3.54 -8.54
N VAL A 3 -15.56 -2.36 -8.10
CA VAL A 3 -15.20 -1.81 -6.80
C VAL A 3 -16.40 -1.91 -5.88
N LEU A 4 -16.24 -2.56 -4.73
CA LEU A 4 -17.27 -2.66 -3.70
C LEU A 4 -17.39 -1.32 -2.96
N TYR A 5 -18.61 -0.78 -2.95
CA TYR A 5 -18.93 0.41 -2.17
C TYR A 5 -18.84 0.12 -0.66
N GLY A 6 -18.27 1.05 0.11
CA GLY A 6 -18.20 0.94 1.56
C GLY A 6 -16.97 0.23 2.11
N LEU A 7 -15.98 -0.11 1.28
CA LEU A 7 -14.70 -0.61 1.78
C LEU A 7 -13.94 0.50 2.53
N PRO A 8 -13.26 0.14 3.63
CA PRO A 8 -12.32 1.05 4.27
C PRO A 8 -11.26 1.56 3.29
N PHE A 9 -10.86 2.82 3.42
CA PHE A 9 -9.91 3.49 2.51
C PHE A 9 -8.64 2.66 2.24
N ILE A 10 -8.05 2.05 3.29
CA ILE A 10 -6.84 1.23 3.15
C ILE A 10 -7.11 -0.05 2.34
N ALA A 11 -8.21 -0.73 2.60
CA ALA A 11 -8.56 -1.94 1.85
C ALA A 11 -8.86 -1.60 0.38
N PHE A 12 -9.60 -0.52 0.14
CA PHE A 12 -9.87 -0.02 -1.21
C PHE A 12 -8.57 0.32 -1.95
N GLY A 13 -7.68 1.09 -1.33
CA GLY A 13 -6.41 1.49 -1.95
C GLY A 13 -5.47 0.33 -2.22
N ALA A 14 -5.43 -0.68 -1.34
CA ALA A 14 -4.66 -1.91 -1.57
C ALA A 14 -5.17 -2.67 -2.81
N ILE A 15 -6.50 -2.84 -2.93
CA ILE A 15 -7.13 -3.46 -4.11
C ILE A 15 -6.83 -2.62 -5.36
N LEU A 16 -6.97 -1.30 -5.28
CA LEU A 16 -6.70 -0.41 -6.40
C LEU A 16 -5.24 -0.50 -6.86
N ALA A 17 -4.29 -0.51 -5.93
CA ALA A 17 -2.86 -0.66 -6.24
C ALA A 17 -2.56 -2.00 -6.93
N HIS A 18 -3.20 -3.08 -6.47
CA HIS A 18 -3.14 -4.41 -7.09
C HIS A 18 -3.66 -4.37 -8.54
N GLU A 19 -4.86 -3.88 -8.75
CA GLU A 19 -5.50 -3.82 -10.08
C GLU A 19 -4.77 -2.86 -11.04
N CYS A 20 -4.27 -1.74 -10.54
CA CYS A 20 -3.44 -0.83 -11.34
C CYS A 20 -2.15 -1.49 -11.81
N THR A 21 -1.59 -2.43 -11.04
CA THR A 21 -0.42 -3.19 -11.43
C THR A 21 -0.73 -4.14 -12.59
N HIS A 22 -1.87 -4.84 -12.56
CA HIS A 22 -2.35 -5.62 -13.71
C HIS A 22 -2.51 -4.75 -14.96
N ALA A 23 -3.17 -3.59 -14.80
CA ALA A 23 -3.33 -2.65 -15.91
C ALA A 23 -1.98 -2.17 -16.46
N TYR A 24 -1.03 -1.84 -15.59
CA TYR A 24 0.33 -1.45 -16.00
C TYR A 24 1.02 -2.54 -16.81
N ILE A 25 1.04 -3.78 -16.32
CA ILE A 25 1.67 -4.92 -17.01
C ILE A 25 1.09 -5.09 -18.42
N ARG A 26 -0.22 -4.91 -18.57
CA ARG A 26 -0.92 -5.09 -19.87
C ARG A 26 -0.76 -3.91 -20.83
N ILE A 27 -0.71 -2.68 -20.30
CA ILE A 27 -0.71 -1.44 -21.11
C ILE A 27 0.70 -0.96 -21.42
N ALA A 28 1.66 -1.07 -20.47
CA ALA A 28 3.03 -0.59 -20.66
C ALA A 28 3.78 -1.28 -21.81
N GLY A 29 3.31 -2.44 -22.22
CA GLY A 29 3.91 -3.25 -23.28
C GLY A 29 5.28 -3.84 -22.90
N GLY A 30 5.71 -4.81 -23.68
CA GLY A 30 7.03 -5.45 -23.51
C GLY A 30 7.08 -6.54 -22.42
N PHE A 31 6.02 -6.74 -21.64
CA PHE A 31 5.94 -7.91 -20.76
C PHE A 31 5.55 -9.15 -21.59
N PRO A 32 6.25 -10.29 -21.42
CA PRO A 32 5.79 -11.55 -21.97
C PRO A 32 4.51 -12.01 -21.27
N ARG A 33 3.92 -13.10 -21.72
CA ARG A 33 2.81 -13.72 -20.97
C ARG A 33 3.36 -14.26 -19.65
N LEU A 34 3.00 -13.61 -18.55
CA LEU A 34 3.43 -14.00 -17.21
C LEU A 34 2.67 -15.23 -16.69
N ALA A 35 3.38 -16.07 -15.95
CA ALA A 35 2.71 -17.08 -15.15
C ALA A 35 1.86 -16.40 -14.06
N PRO A 36 0.66 -16.94 -13.72
CA PRO A 36 -0.22 -16.32 -12.71
C PRO A 36 0.49 -15.99 -11.39
N LYS A 37 1.34 -16.86 -10.91
CA LYS A 37 2.12 -16.65 -9.68
C LYS A 37 3.07 -15.46 -9.76
N VAL A 38 3.66 -15.20 -10.92
CA VAL A 38 4.54 -14.05 -11.14
C VAL A 38 3.73 -12.76 -11.20
N GLU A 39 2.65 -12.73 -12.01
CA GLU A 39 1.80 -11.57 -12.17
C GLU A 39 1.13 -11.18 -10.84
N GLU A 40 0.47 -12.13 -10.18
CA GLU A 40 -0.20 -11.89 -8.90
C GLU A 40 0.79 -11.55 -7.78
N GLY A 41 1.98 -12.16 -7.79
CA GLY A 41 3.05 -11.83 -6.84
C GLY A 41 3.52 -10.38 -6.95
N LEU A 42 3.66 -9.85 -8.17
CA LEU A 42 3.97 -8.43 -8.40
C LEU A 42 2.82 -7.51 -7.96
N CYS A 43 1.58 -7.87 -8.27
CA CYS A 43 0.40 -7.10 -7.87
C CYS A 43 0.27 -7.02 -6.36
N GLN A 44 0.46 -8.14 -5.66
CA GLN A 44 0.48 -8.19 -4.19
C GLN A 44 1.65 -7.41 -3.59
N LEU A 45 2.83 -7.44 -4.22
CA LEU A 45 3.98 -6.65 -3.78
C LEU A 45 3.66 -5.15 -3.82
N VAL A 46 3.11 -4.65 -4.92
CA VAL A 46 2.77 -3.23 -5.06
C VAL A 46 1.66 -2.83 -4.08
N ALA A 47 0.64 -3.67 -3.90
CA ALA A 47 -0.41 -3.45 -2.91
C ALA A 47 0.16 -3.35 -1.49
N LEU A 48 1.06 -4.26 -1.12
CA LEU A 48 1.74 -4.26 0.19
C LEU A 48 2.56 -2.98 0.39
N LEU A 49 3.39 -2.61 -0.59
CA LEU A 49 4.23 -1.41 -0.51
C LEU A 49 3.39 -0.14 -0.39
N TRP A 50 2.25 -0.06 -1.09
CA TRP A 50 1.32 1.05 -0.95
C TRP A 50 0.74 1.14 0.48
N VAL A 51 0.29 0.03 1.05
CA VAL A 51 -0.23 -0.02 2.43
C VAL A 51 0.83 0.41 3.44
N GLU A 52 2.07 -0.05 3.27
CA GLU A 52 3.19 0.31 4.15
C GLU A 52 3.57 1.78 4.06
N ASP A 53 3.55 2.37 2.86
CA ASP A 53 3.81 3.79 2.65
C ASP A 53 2.75 4.67 3.32
N VAL A 54 1.46 4.33 3.16
CA VAL A 54 0.37 5.05 3.84
C VAL A 54 0.50 4.95 5.36
N ALA A 55 0.82 3.76 5.89
CA ALA A 55 1.07 3.58 7.32
C ALA A 55 2.27 4.37 7.82
N ALA A 56 3.33 4.51 7.02
CA ALA A 56 4.52 5.29 7.37
C ALA A 56 4.22 6.79 7.39
N ARG A 57 3.49 7.29 6.42
CA ARG A 57 3.08 8.72 6.35
C ARG A 57 2.20 9.11 7.54
N GLY A 58 1.23 8.28 7.93
CA GLY A 58 0.41 8.50 9.12
C GLY A 58 1.22 8.53 10.43
N ARG A 59 2.41 7.91 10.47
CA ARG A 59 3.32 7.98 11.61
C ARG A 59 4.24 9.21 11.59
N SER A 60 4.64 9.67 10.42
CA SER A 60 5.54 10.84 10.25
C SER A 60 4.90 12.16 10.67
N SER A 61 3.59 12.28 10.57
CA SER A 61 2.85 13.46 11.04
C SER A 61 2.97 13.69 12.57
N ARG A 62 3.47 12.69 13.32
CA ARG A 62 3.69 12.74 14.78
C ARG A 62 5.03 13.36 15.22
N GLY A 63 6.00 13.54 14.32
CA GLY A 63 7.37 13.96 14.66
C GLY A 63 7.63 15.48 14.55
N GLY A 64 6.64 16.29 14.27
CA GLY A 64 6.80 17.72 14.03
C GLY A 64 6.19 18.58 15.14
N SER A 65 7.07 19.09 16.00
CA SER A 65 6.91 20.27 16.85
C SER A 65 6.34 20.05 18.25
N VAL A 66 7.28 19.89 19.17
CA VAL A 66 7.16 20.50 20.49
C VAL A 66 7.83 21.88 20.42
N ASP A 67 7.08 22.90 20.03
CA ASP A 67 7.37 24.26 20.48
C ASP A 67 6.06 25.02 20.60
N GLY A 68 5.76 25.37 21.84
CA GLY A 68 4.52 25.97 22.23
C GLY A 68 4.29 27.35 21.61
N VAL A 69 3.14 27.51 21.05
CA VAL A 69 2.29 28.69 21.25
C VAL A 69 0.86 28.29 20.95
N SER A 70 0.10 28.08 22.01
CA SER A 70 -1.35 28.04 21.97
C SER A 70 -1.87 29.38 21.43
N LYS A 71 -2.23 29.43 20.15
CA LYS A 71 -3.08 30.49 19.63
C LYS A 71 -4.50 29.94 19.53
N THR A 72 -5.20 30.00 20.64
CA THR A 72 -6.65 29.88 20.67
C THR A 72 -7.23 31.05 19.88
N LYS A 73 -7.54 30.82 18.61
CA LYS A 73 -8.34 31.75 17.82
C LYS A 73 -9.80 31.45 18.15
N LEU A 74 -10.39 32.27 19.02
CA LEU A 74 -11.82 32.25 19.30
C LEU A 74 -12.58 32.61 18.01
N ASP A 75 -13.28 31.64 17.46
CA ASP A 75 -14.25 31.83 16.39
C ASP A 75 -15.53 32.42 17.00
N PRO A 76 -16.05 33.56 16.51
CA PRO A 76 -17.22 34.23 17.11
C PRO A 76 -18.52 33.41 17.01
N ASN A 77 -18.55 32.28 16.32
CA ASN A 77 -19.74 31.43 16.16
C ASN A 77 -19.79 30.18 17.04
N GLY A 78 -18.90 30.05 18.03
CA GLY A 78 -19.02 29.03 19.07
C GLY A 78 -18.93 27.57 18.61
N LEU A 79 -18.56 27.30 17.37
CA LEU A 79 -18.23 25.96 16.91
C LEU A 79 -16.78 25.65 17.29
N SER A 80 -16.60 25.06 18.45
CA SER A 80 -15.34 24.46 18.87
C SER A 80 -15.00 23.33 17.88
N ASN A 81 -14.16 23.61 16.90
CA ASN A 81 -13.48 22.56 16.17
C ASN A 81 -12.54 21.87 17.15
N ASN A 82 -13.01 20.75 17.67
CA ASN A 82 -12.32 19.92 18.62
C ASN A 82 -11.04 19.43 17.97
N ALA A 83 -9.91 20.05 18.32
CA ALA A 83 -8.55 19.69 17.86
C ALA A 83 -8.11 18.28 18.31
N ASN A 84 -9.02 17.48 18.86
CA ASN A 84 -8.84 16.09 19.27
C ASN A 84 -9.28 15.06 18.20
N GLY A 85 -9.79 15.50 17.04
CA GLY A 85 -10.24 14.60 15.97
C GLY A 85 -9.09 13.88 15.26
N ASP A 86 -7.99 14.57 15.06
CA ASP A 86 -6.91 14.12 14.15
C ASP A 86 -6.18 12.86 14.68
N GLY A 87 -6.02 12.73 15.97
CA GLY A 87 -5.26 11.63 16.54
C GLY A 87 -5.96 10.25 16.53
N TRP A 88 -7.30 10.19 16.48
CA TRP A 88 -8.02 8.91 16.42
C TRP A 88 -8.10 8.37 14.98
N GLU A 89 -8.24 9.25 13.99
CA GLU A 89 -8.26 8.88 12.58
C GLU A 89 -6.90 8.33 12.17
N GLU A 90 -5.80 8.99 12.54
CA GLU A 90 -4.45 8.52 12.27
C GLU A 90 -4.14 7.17 12.95
N ARG A 91 -4.57 6.98 14.21
CA ARG A 91 -4.38 5.69 14.91
C ARG A 91 -5.17 4.57 14.25
N ASN A 92 -6.40 4.84 13.83
CA ASN A 92 -7.24 3.86 13.15
C ASN A 92 -6.69 3.54 11.76
N LEU A 93 -6.17 4.54 11.05
CA LEU A 93 -5.52 4.36 9.75
C LEU A 93 -4.30 3.45 9.87
N ALA A 94 -3.42 3.70 10.85
CA ALA A 94 -2.22 2.89 11.07
C ALA A 94 -2.55 1.45 11.51
N ALA A 95 -3.55 1.27 12.40
CA ALA A 95 -4.00 -0.04 12.82
C ALA A 95 -4.63 -0.83 11.66
N MET A 96 -5.46 -0.17 10.86
CA MET A 96 -6.09 -0.77 9.69
C MET A 96 -5.06 -1.12 8.60
N ALA A 97 -4.08 -0.26 8.36
CA ALA A 97 -2.98 -0.55 7.46
C ALA A 97 -2.15 -1.76 7.94
N GLY A 98 -1.86 -1.84 9.24
CA GLY A 98 -1.22 -2.99 9.84
C GLY A 98 -2.01 -4.29 9.65
N TYR A 99 -3.33 -4.25 9.83
CA TYR A 99 -4.21 -5.39 9.59
C TYR A 99 -4.18 -5.83 8.12
N VAL A 100 -4.39 -4.90 7.17
CA VAL A 100 -4.39 -5.20 5.74
C VAL A 100 -3.03 -5.73 5.28
N ALA A 101 -1.93 -5.10 5.71
CA ALA A 101 -0.58 -5.58 5.40
C ALA A 101 -0.34 -7.01 5.93
N ASN A 102 -0.84 -7.31 7.14
CA ASN A 102 -0.75 -8.65 7.71
C ASN A 102 -1.54 -9.67 6.88
N GLN A 103 -2.77 -9.34 6.46
CA GLN A 103 -3.58 -10.22 5.60
C GLN A 103 -2.85 -10.54 4.28
N ILE A 104 -2.27 -9.52 3.63
CA ILE A 104 -1.51 -9.70 2.39
C ILE A 104 -0.28 -10.60 2.62
N ARG A 105 0.48 -10.40 3.72
CA ARG A 105 1.70 -11.16 4.00
C ARG A 105 1.44 -12.60 4.41
N THR A 106 0.34 -12.86 5.10
CA THR A 106 0.00 -14.19 5.67
C THR A 106 -0.91 -15.00 4.77
N ASP A 107 -1.21 -14.53 3.57
CA ASP A 107 -1.99 -15.28 2.59
C ASP A 107 -1.33 -16.66 2.34
N PRO A 108 -2.04 -17.78 2.59
CA PRO A 108 -1.49 -19.11 2.43
C PRO A 108 -1.50 -19.60 0.99
N SER A 109 -2.13 -18.89 0.08
CA SER A 109 -2.30 -19.33 -1.30
C SER A 109 -0.97 -19.43 -2.05
N GLU A 110 -0.89 -20.39 -2.97
CA GLU A 110 0.30 -20.60 -3.79
C GLU A 110 0.50 -19.47 -4.80
N THR A 111 -0.58 -18.94 -5.33
CA THR A 111 -0.52 -17.90 -6.37
C THR A 111 -0.26 -16.52 -5.78
N TYR A 112 -1.07 -16.10 -4.81
CA TYR A 112 -0.96 -14.77 -4.21
C TYR A 112 0.11 -14.72 -3.12
N GLY A 113 -0.03 -15.55 -2.09
CA GLY A 113 0.87 -15.50 -0.93
C GLY A 113 2.29 -15.97 -1.22
N ASN A 114 2.46 -17.10 -1.91
CA ASN A 114 3.80 -17.55 -2.29
C ASN A 114 4.40 -16.68 -3.41
N GLY A 115 3.57 -16.22 -4.37
CA GLY A 115 4.00 -15.22 -5.36
C GLY A 115 4.54 -13.96 -4.71
N LEU A 116 3.82 -13.42 -3.72
CA LEU A 116 4.29 -12.27 -2.93
C LEU A 116 5.63 -12.55 -2.24
N ARG A 117 5.77 -13.70 -1.56
CA ARG A 117 7.03 -14.02 -0.84
C ARG A 117 8.24 -14.01 -1.75
N VAL A 118 8.11 -14.54 -2.96
CA VAL A 118 9.16 -14.53 -3.98
C VAL A 118 9.43 -13.10 -4.46
N ALA A 119 8.38 -12.34 -4.82
CA ALA A 119 8.50 -10.96 -5.29
C ALA A 119 9.08 -10.03 -4.21
N LEU A 120 8.67 -10.19 -2.95
CA LEU A 120 9.18 -9.42 -1.81
C LEU A 120 10.65 -9.74 -1.52
N GLY A 121 11.06 -11.00 -1.67
CA GLY A 121 12.46 -11.41 -1.57
C GLY A 121 13.32 -10.73 -2.64
N ALA A 122 12.88 -10.73 -3.88
CA ALA A 122 13.54 -10.05 -4.98
C ALA A 122 13.60 -8.52 -4.76
N TYR A 123 12.48 -7.91 -4.40
CA TYR A 123 12.39 -6.47 -4.10
C TYR A 123 13.42 -6.03 -3.03
N ARG A 124 13.57 -6.80 -1.97
CA ARG A 124 14.54 -6.49 -0.89
C ARG A 124 16.00 -6.54 -1.36
N ARG A 125 16.30 -7.32 -2.39
CA ARG A 125 17.67 -7.44 -2.94
C ARG A 125 17.97 -6.36 -3.97
N VAL A 126 17.05 -6.12 -4.91
CA VAL A 126 17.36 -5.32 -6.10
C VAL A 126 16.47 -4.08 -6.27
N GLY A 127 15.43 -3.91 -5.44
CA GLY A 127 14.49 -2.79 -5.54
C GLY A 127 13.38 -3.03 -6.58
N LEU A 128 12.32 -2.19 -6.50
CA LEU A 128 11.11 -2.38 -7.27
C LEU A 128 11.34 -2.26 -8.79
N THR A 129 12.04 -1.22 -9.21
CA THR A 129 12.32 -0.95 -10.63
C THR A 129 13.05 -2.12 -11.27
N ALA A 130 14.12 -2.62 -10.64
CA ALA A 130 14.91 -3.72 -11.18
C ALA A 130 14.11 -5.03 -11.23
N VAL A 131 13.20 -5.29 -10.27
CA VAL A 131 12.28 -6.44 -10.33
C VAL A 131 11.38 -6.34 -11.56
N PHE A 132 10.74 -5.19 -11.79
CA PHE A 132 9.86 -5.01 -12.95
C PHE A 132 10.60 -5.09 -14.29
N GLU A 133 11.80 -4.50 -14.40
CA GLU A 133 12.64 -4.58 -15.59
C GLU A 133 13.06 -6.02 -15.89
N HIS A 134 13.47 -6.77 -14.87
CA HIS A 134 13.82 -8.18 -15.02
C HIS A 134 12.63 -9.02 -15.47
N VAL A 135 11.47 -8.87 -14.82
CA VAL A 135 10.25 -9.61 -15.20
C VAL A 135 9.80 -9.22 -16.61
N ARG A 136 9.94 -7.95 -17.00
CA ARG A 136 9.63 -7.50 -18.36
C ARG A 136 10.53 -8.16 -19.41
N ALA A 137 11.81 -8.37 -19.08
CA ALA A 137 12.77 -8.99 -19.98
C ALA A 137 12.67 -10.52 -20.05
N THR A 138 12.33 -11.18 -18.92
CA THR A 138 12.45 -12.64 -18.80
C THR A 138 11.12 -13.36 -18.57
N GLY A 139 10.11 -12.67 -18.04
CA GLY A 139 8.85 -13.26 -17.57
C GLY A 139 8.93 -13.88 -16.17
N GLU A 140 10.09 -13.80 -15.50
CA GLU A 140 10.34 -14.43 -14.20
C GLU A 140 10.80 -13.42 -13.17
N ILE A 141 10.54 -13.69 -11.88
CA ILE A 141 11.05 -12.87 -10.78
C ILE A 141 12.53 -13.21 -10.56
N PRO A 142 13.43 -12.21 -10.38
CA PRO A 142 14.85 -12.47 -10.17
C PRO A 142 15.09 -13.27 -8.88
N ASN A 143 15.91 -14.32 -8.99
CA ASN A 143 16.33 -15.18 -7.86
C ASN A 143 17.28 -14.43 -6.93
#